data_0fdf023124ba20f8d61ff22eeb4ab76b
#
_entry.id   0fdf023124ba20f8d61ff22eeb4ab76b
#
_cell.length_a   1.000
_cell.length_b   1.000
_cell.length_c   1.000
_cell.angle_alpha   90.00
_cell.angle_beta   90.00
_cell.angle_gamma   90.00
#
_symmetry.space_group_name_H-M   'P 1'
#
loop_
_entity.id
_entity.type
_entity.pdbx_description
1 polymer ?
#
loop_
_entity_poly.entity_id
_entity_poly.type
_entity_poly.pdbx_seq_one_letter_code
_entity_poly.pdbx_strand_id
1 'polypeptide(L)'
;GTETRDAKNRLTENFSTGTPITNATNTWGNGTVSDRTTAAVDAQWGITETLDFYQKTFGRKGIENDSRGAQGMVHFGNRIANAFWDPACGCMLYGDGDGVTFPKPLVALDVTGHELTHGVVDATAGLQPTRVDAAGNQYGEPGALNESLADILGSAVEFFADNPANPPNYLVGEKLGLSQTFLRRLDHPSLDKLEGTIDYWSPAVYDAEVHAGSGVSSHAFYLLAEGSGRKTVGGVTYDSPTYQNLTVQGIGRDKATAVFYRALTRYMVSTTDFHDARLATLAAARDLYGQDGTEYQAVDRAWAAVDVTAANTPQNRL
;
A
#
# COMPACT_ATOMS: atom_id res chain seq x y z
N GLY A 1 -6.76 -8.84 -21.07
CA GLY A 1 -7.74 -9.00 -20.00
C GLY A 1 -7.10 -9.51 -18.73
N THR A 2 -7.86 -9.63 -17.67
CA THR A 2 -7.43 -10.11 -16.36
C THR A 2 -8.02 -11.50 -16.14
N GLU A 3 -7.21 -12.45 -15.68
CA GLU A 3 -7.61 -13.83 -15.40
C GLU A 3 -6.92 -14.30 -14.11
N THR A 4 -7.62 -15.08 -13.29
CA THR A 4 -7.05 -15.73 -12.10
C THR A 4 -7.07 -17.24 -12.25
N ARG A 5 -5.94 -17.88 -11.93
CA ARG A 5 -5.74 -19.33 -12.00
C ARG A 5 -5.34 -19.92 -10.64
N ASP A 6 -5.48 -21.23 -10.51
CA ASP A 6 -5.06 -22.00 -9.33
C ASP A 6 -3.64 -22.56 -9.57
N ALA A 7 -2.67 -22.16 -8.75
CA ALA A 7 -1.29 -22.67 -8.80
C ALA A 7 -1.17 -24.10 -8.27
N LYS A 8 -2.22 -24.65 -7.65
CA LYS A 8 -2.22 -26.03 -7.08
C LYS A 8 -1.08 -26.26 -6.09
N ASN A 9 -0.78 -25.25 -5.27
CA ASN A 9 0.29 -25.23 -4.28
C ASN A 9 1.70 -25.47 -4.84
N ARG A 10 1.90 -25.17 -6.14
CA ARG A 10 3.23 -25.14 -6.77
C ARG A 10 3.90 -23.80 -6.58
N LEU A 11 5.24 -23.78 -6.59
CA LEU A 11 6.08 -22.58 -6.47
C LEU A 11 6.51 -22.05 -7.85
N THR A 12 5.66 -22.16 -8.86
CA THR A 12 5.99 -21.67 -10.21
C THR A 12 5.46 -20.27 -10.42
N GLU A 13 6.34 -19.35 -10.79
CA GLU A 13 6.04 -17.95 -11.10
C GLU A 13 5.74 -17.77 -12.59
N ASN A 14 5.07 -18.73 -13.19
CA ASN A 14 4.66 -18.71 -14.61
C ASN A 14 3.15 -18.90 -14.68
N PHE A 15 2.45 -17.85 -15.09
CA PHE A 15 0.99 -17.85 -15.19
C PHE A 15 0.45 -18.99 -16.07
N SER A 16 1.16 -19.37 -17.14
CA SER A 16 0.74 -20.45 -18.05
C SER A 16 0.65 -21.81 -17.36
N THR A 17 1.36 -22.02 -16.25
CA THR A 17 1.31 -23.27 -15.47
C THR A 17 0.13 -23.35 -14.51
N GLY A 18 -0.55 -22.23 -14.27
CA GLY A 18 -1.76 -22.20 -13.44
C GLY A 18 -2.90 -22.96 -14.09
N THR A 19 -3.69 -23.65 -13.27
CA THR A 19 -4.89 -24.36 -13.74
C THR A 19 -6.04 -23.36 -13.90
N PRO A 20 -6.66 -23.23 -15.08
CA PRO A 20 -7.86 -22.43 -15.25
C PRO A 20 -8.97 -22.89 -14.30
N ILE A 21 -9.69 -21.92 -13.73
CA ILE A 21 -10.83 -22.18 -12.85
C ILE A 21 -12.09 -22.05 -13.69
N THR A 22 -12.86 -23.11 -13.75
CA THR A 22 -14.07 -23.20 -14.58
C THR A 22 -15.28 -23.57 -13.72
N ASN A 23 -16.45 -23.09 -14.10
CA ASN A 23 -17.71 -23.38 -13.42
C ASN A 23 -18.85 -23.49 -14.42
N ALA A 24 -19.63 -24.56 -14.33
CA ALA A 24 -20.74 -24.81 -15.23
C ALA A 24 -22.01 -24.00 -14.91
N THR A 25 -22.12 -23.47 -13.68
CA THR A 25 -23.34 -22.82 -13.17
C THR A 25 -23.19 -21.31 -12.99
N ASN A 26 -22.01 -20.75 -13.29
CA ASN A 26 -21.67 -19.35 -13.04
C ASN A 26 -21.84 -18.94 -11.56
N THR A 27 -21.63 -19.88 -10.63
CA THR A 27 -21.59 -19.64 -9.18
C THR A 27 -20.18 -19.91 -8.68
N TRP A 28 -19.51 -18.89 -8.18
CA TRP A 28 -18.07 -18.89 -7.90
C TRP A 28 -17.80 -18.72 -6.42
N GLY A 29 -17.18 -19.74 -5.80
CA GLY A 29 -16.84 -19.73 -4.38
C GLY A 29 -18.09 -19.82 -3.47
N ASN A 30 -17.86 -19.99 -2.20
CA ASN A 30 -18.90 -20.06 -1.17
C ASN A 30 -18.65 -19.14 0.04
N GLY A 31 -17.66 -18.23 -0.08
CA GLY A 31 -17.28 -17.30 1.00
C GLY A 31 -16.45 -17.93 2.12
N THR A 32 -16.02 -19.20 2.00
CA THR A 32 -15.21 -19.88 3.00
C THR A 32 -13.83 -20.23 2.48
N VAL A 33 -12.84 -20.33 3.39
CA VAL A 33 -11.47 -20.73 3.05
C VAL A 33 -11.33 -22.19 2.63
N SER A 34 -12.33 -23.02 2.91
CA SER A 34 -12.35 -24.43 2.50
C SER A 34 -12.66 -24.62 1.01
N ASP A 35 -13.28 -23.63 0.38
CA ASP A 35 -13.51 -23.61 -1.07
C ASP A 35 -12.37 -22.83 -1.75
N ARG A 36 -11.55 -23.54 -2.51
CA ARG A 36 -10.39 -22.95 -3.22
C ARG A 36 -10.79 -21.85 -4.20
N THR A 37 -12.01 -21.93 -4.76
CA THR A 37 -12.52 -20.92 -5.70
C THR A 37 -12.83 -19.60 -5.00
N THR A 38 -13.12 -19.59 -3.71
CA THR A 38 -13.35 -18.36 -2.93
C THR A 38 -12.12 -17.42 -3.00
N ALA A 39 -10.92 -17.94 -2.78
CA ALA A 39 -9.70 -17.14 -2.89
C ALA A 39 -9.49 -16.58 -4.30
N ALA A 40 -9.85 -17.34 -5.33
CA ALA A 40 -9.74 -16.87 -6.71
C ALA A 40 -10.74 -15.75 -7.03
N VAL A 41 -11.95 -15.79 -6.47
CA VAL A 41 -12.94 -14.72 -6.60
C VAL A 41 -12.43 -13.43 -5.98
N ASP A 42 -11.93 -13.51 -4.75
CA ASP A 42 -11.41 -12.34 -4.05
C ASP A 42 -10.20 -11.74 -4.79
N ALA A 43 -9.26 -12.58 -5.26
CA ALA A 43 -8.10 -12.13 -6.03
C ALA A 43 -8.52 -11.48 -7.36
N GLN A 44 -9.42 -12.09 -8.12
CA GLN A 44 -9.91 -11.54 -9.39
C GLN A 44 -10.60 -10.21 -9.21
N TRP A 45 -11.44 -10.10 -8.19
CA TRP A 45 -12.12 -8.85 -7.84
C TRP A 45 -11.10 -7.78 -7.42
N GLY A 46 -10.18 -8.11 -6.53
CA GLY A 46 -9.17 -7.17 -6.06
C GLY A 46 -8.28 -6.61 -7.18
N ILE A 47 -7.85 -7.46 -8.11
CA ILE A 47 -7.09 -7.03 -9.29
C ILE A 47 -7.94 -6.08 -10.16
N THR A 48 -9.20 -6.44 -10.40
CA THR A 48 -10.11 -5.62 -11.22
C THR A 48 -10.37 -4.26 -10.59
N GLU A 49 -10.67 -4.21 -9.29
CA GLU A 49 -10.90 -2.96 -8.56
C GLU A 49 -9.63 -2.07 -8.55
N THR A 50 -8.46 -2.67 -8.39
CA THR A 50 -7.20 -1.92 -8.42
C THR A 50 -6.93 -1.29 -9.79
N LEU A 51 -7.10 -2.04 -10.87
CA LEU A 51 -6.93 -1.51 -12.23
C LEU A 51 -7.97 -0.43 -12.54
N ASP A 52 -9.21 -0.62 -12.13
CA ASP A 52 -10.29 0.35 -12.28
C ASP A 52 -10.01 1.63 -11.49
N PHE A 53 -9.51 1.51 -10.25
CA PHE A 53 -9.09 2.65 -9.45
C PHE A 53 -8.07 3.51 -10.19
N TYR A 54 -6.99 2.93 -10.68
CA TYR A 54 -5.95 3.67 -11.39
C TYR A 54 -6.47 4.30 -12.68
N GLN A 55 -7.32 3.59 -13.42
CA GLN A 55 -7.88 4.10 -14.67
C GLN A 55 -8.89 5.22 -14.44
N LYS A 56 -9.85 5.02 -13.52
CA LYS A 56 -10.95 5.99 -13.30
C LYS A 56 -10.48 7.22 -12.54
N THR A 57 -9.54 7.05 -11.61
CA THR A 57 -9.03 8.15 -10.78
C THR A 57 -7.93 8.96 -11.48
N PHE A 58 -7.00 8.29 -12.17
CA PHE A 58 -5.80 8.91 -12.71
C PHE A 58 -5.63 8.77 -14.23
N GLY A 59 -6.52 8.06 -14.90
CA GLY A 59 -6.39 7.77 -16.34
C GLY A 59 -5.28 6.78 -16.67
N ARG A 60 -4.71 6.10 -15.65
CA ARG A 60 -3.65 5.10 -15.83
C ARG A 60 -4.25 3.78 -16.32
N LYS A 61 -3.79 3.29 -17.47
CA LYS A 61 -4.31 2.11 -18.14
C LYS A 61 -3.38 0.91 -17.91
N GLY A 62 -3.68 0.11 -16.88
CA GLY A 62 -2.82 -1.00 -16.46
C GLY A 62 -1.66 -0.55 -15.57
N ILE A 63 -0.93 -1.50 -15.01
CA ILE A 63 0.16 -1.24 -14.05
C ILE A 63 1.28 -0.43 -14.68
N GLU A 64 1.68 -0.79 -15.90
CA GLU A 64 2.74 -0.09 -16.66
C GLU A 64 2.20 1.03 -17.55
N ASN A 65 0.90 1.36 -17.46
CA ASN A 65 0.21 2.32 -18.32
C ASN A 65 0.26 1.94 -19.81
N ASP A 66 0.24 0.66 -20.12
CA ASP A 66 0.37 0.07 -21.47
C ASP A 66 -0.92 -0.62 -21.95
N SER A 67 -2.02 -0.45 -21.20
CA SER A 67 -3.34 -1.06 -21.45
C SER A 67 -3.38 -2.58 -21.24
N ARG A 68 -2.37 -3.17 -20.60
CA ARG A 68 -2.39 -4.59 -20.21
C ARG A 68 -3.13 -4.79 -18.91
N GLY A 69 -3.87 -5.91 -18.80
CA GLY A 69 -4.41 -6.39 -17.52
C GLY A 69 -3.33 -7.08 -16.70
N ALA A 70 -3.59 -7.23 -15.41
CA ALA A 70 -2.78 -8.04 -14.52
C ALA A 70 -3.43 -9.42 -14.34
N GLN A 71 -2.61 -10.45 -14.21
CA GLN A 71 -3.05 -11.82 -13.97
C GLN A 71 -2.94 -12.17 -12.48
N GLY A 72 -3.65 -13.21 -12.04
CA GLY A 72 -3.57 -13.68 -10.65
C GLY A 72 -3.35 -15.20 -10.58
N MET A 73 -2.57 -15.65 -9.60
CA MET A 73 -2.45 -17.06 -9.25
C MET A 73 -2.67 -17.22 -7.74
N VAL A 74 -3.73 -17.91 -7.36
CA VAL A 74 -4.03 -18.24 -5.98
C VAL A 74 -3.46 -19.60 -5.59
N HIS A 75 -3.36 -19.86 -4.29
CA HIS A 75 -2.80 -21.10 -3.75
C HIS A 75 -1.36 -21.36 -4.23
N PHE A 76 -0.56 -20.28 -4.21
CA PHE A 76 0.85 -20.33 -4.58
C PHE A 76 1.68 -20.94 -3.45
N GLY A 77 2.43 -22.00 -3.78
CA GLY A 77 3.27 -22.70 -2.83
C GLY A 77 2.49 -23.43 -1.72
N ASN A 78 3.21 -23.89 -0.72
CA ASN A 78 2.64 -24.58 0.44
C ASN A 78 2.97 -23.79 1.71
N ARG A 79 1.93 -23.36 2.45
CA ARG A 79 2.06 -22.57 3.69
C ARG A 79 2.84 -21.26 3.48
N ILE A 80 2.67 -20.62 2.34
CA ILE A 80 3.32 -19.33 2.05
C ILE A 80 2.51 -18.20 2.70
N ALA A 81 3.13 -17.51 3.65
CA ALA A 81 2.58 -16.36 4.37
C ALA A 81 2.93 -15.05 3.65
N ASN A 82 2.69 -15.00 2.36
CA ASN A 82 3.00 -13.84 1.52
C ASN A 82 2.08 -13.76 0.29
N ALA A 83 1.97 -12.56 -0.26
CA ALA A 83 1.48 -12.28 -1.59
C ALA A 83 2.43 -11.26 -2.23
N PHE A 84 2.62 -11.31 -3.54
CA PHE A 84 3.53 -10.38 -4.22
C PHE A 84 3.20 -10.22 -5.70
N TRP A 85 3.54 -9.06 -6.25
CA TRP A 85 3.53 -8.81 -7.68
C TRP A 85 4.85 -9.30 -8.31
N ASP A 86 4.75 -10.09 -9.35
CA ASP A 86 5.89 -10.52 -10.17
C ASP A 86 5.82 -9.87 -11.55
N PRO A 87 6.69 -8.88 -11.84
CA PRO A 87 6.69 -8.19 -13.13
C PRO A 87 7.09 -9.10 -14.30
N ALA A 88 7.89 -10.13 -14.06
CA ALA A 88 8.30 -11.08 -15.12
C ALA A 88 7.14 -11.98 -15.55
N CYS A 89 6.30 -12.36 -14.60
CA CYS A 89 5.05 -13.08 -14.86
C CYS A 89 3.93 -12.14 -15.37
N GLY A 90 3.96 -10.87 -14.97
CA GLY A 90 2.81 -9.95 -15.10
C GLY A 90 1.64 -10.39 -14.25
N CYS A 91 1.91 -11.00 -13.11
CA CYS A 91 0.91 -11.62 -12.28
C CYS A 91 1.11 -11.38 -10.78
N MET A 92 -0.02 -11.39 -10.06
CA MET A 92 -0.08 -11.49 -8.62
C MET A 92 0.02 -12.95 -8.20
N LEU A 93 0.83 -13.24 -7.19
CA LEU A 93 0.97 -14.56 -6.58
C LEU A 93 0.50 -14.48 -5.13
N TYR A 94 -0.46 -15.34 -4.76
CA TYR A 94 -1.10 -15.33 -3.46
C TYR A 94 -0.87 -16.65 -2.73
N GLY A 95 -0.16 -16.59 -1.60
CA GLY A 95 -0.04 -17.71 -0.67
C GLY A 95 -1.29 -17.90 0.18
N ASP A 96 -1.42 -19.09 0.74
CA ASP A 96 -2.56 -19.47 1.60
C ASP A 96 -2.37 -19.11 3.09
N GLY A 97 -1.25 -18.48 3.40
CA GLY A 97 -0.85 -18.26 4.78
C GLY A 97 -0.12 -19.47 5.37
N ASP A 98 0.47 -19.29 6.55
CA ASP A 98 1.22 -20.33 7.28
C ASP A 98 0.32 -21.15 8.24
N GLY A 99 -0.92 -20.72 8.42
CA GLY A 99 -1.87 -21.33 9.35
C GLY A 99 -1.59 -21.01 10.83
N VAL A 100 -0.67 -20.07 11.11
CA VAL A 100 -0.29 -19.64 12.46
C VAL A 100 -0.46 -18.13 12.59
N THR A 101 0.44 -17.34 12.03
CA THR A 101 0.35 -15.86 12.02
C THR A 101 -0.64 -15.39 10.96
N PHE A 102 -0.59 -16.00 9.77
CA PHE A 102 -1.50 -15.74 8.65
C PHE A 102 -2.38 -16.99 8.44
N PRO A 103 -3.60 -17.00 9.02
CA PRO A 103 -4.42 -18.21 9.07
C PRO A 103 -5.18 -18.54 7.78
N LYS A 104 -5.13 -17.67 6.76
CA LYS A 104 -5.91 -17.83 5.53
C LYS A 104 -5.22 -17.19 4.32
N PRO A 105 -5.74 -17.42 3.08
CA PRO A 105 -5.18 -16.82 1.87
C PRO A 105 -5.08 -15.29 1.94
N LEU A 106 -3.98 -14.74 1.41
CA LEU A 106 -3.67 -13.31 1.47
C LEU A 106 -4.29 -12.56 0.28
N VAL A 107 -5.60 -12.68 0.10
CA VAL A 107 -6.36 -12.16 -1.05
C VAL A 107 -7.22 -10.93 -0.70
N ALA A 108 -6.98 -10.29 0.43
CA ALA A 108 -7.69 -9.07 0.82
C ALA A 108 -7.45 -7.94 -0.21
N LEU A 109 -8.44 -7.06 -0.39
CA LEU A 109 -8.41 -6.02 -1.42
C LEU A 109 -7.23 -5.06 -1.23
N ASP A 110 -6.99 -4.60 -0.01
CA ASP A 110 -5.89 -3.71 0.31
C ASP A 110 -4.51 -4.37 0.10
N VAL A 111 -4.39 -5.68 0.33
CA VAL A 111 -3.18 -6.45 0.00
C VAL A 111 -2.96 -6.48 -1.51
N THR A 112 -3.99 -6.79 -2.29
CA THR A 112 -3.90 -6.77 -3.76
C THR A 112 -3.56 -5.36 -4.27
N GLY A 113 -4.22 -4.33 -3.75
CA GLY A 113 -3.93 -2.95 -4.07
C GLY A 113 -2.51 -2.53 -3.72
N HIS A 114 -2.00 -2.97 -2.57
CA HIS A 114 -0.63 -2.78 -2.12
C HIS A 114 0.37 -3.39 -3.12
N GLU A 115 0.21 -4.65 -3.43
CA GLU A 115 1.16 -5.38 -4.29
C GLU A 115 1.17 -4.85 -5.73
N LEU A 116 0.00 -4.59 -6.32
CA LEU A 116 -0.08 -3.99 -7.65
C LEU A 116 0.49 -2.57 -7.68
N THR A 117 0.42 -1.83 -6.57
CA THR A 117 1.04 -0.52 -6.44
C THR A 117 2.56 -0.59 -6.47
N HIS A 118 3.19 -1.66 -5.96
CA HIS A 118 4.63 -1.86 -6.17
C HIS A 118 4.97 -1.88 -7.66
N GLY A 119 4.15 -2.52 -8.49
CA GLY A 119 4.30 -2.48 -9.95
C GLY A 119 4.18 -1.06 -10.52
N VAL A 120 3.26 -0.26 -10.02
CA VAL A 120 3.13 1.16 -10.40
C VAL A 120 4.36 1.97 -9.98
N VAL A 121 4.89 1.74 -8.78
CA VAL A 121 6.12 2.39 -8.30
C VAL A 121 7.31 2.02 -9.19
N ASP A 122 7.47 0.74 -9.51
CA ASP A 122 8.55 0.27 -10.39
C ASP A 122 8.48 0.89 -11.78
N ALA A 123 7.27 1.03 -12.33
CA ALA A 123 7.03 1.62 -13.65
C ALA A 123 7.13 3.16 -13.66
N THR A 124 7.32 3.81 -12.53
CA THR A 124 7.37 5.29 -12.39
C THR A 124 8.65 5.74 -11.69
N ALA A 125 8.64 5.97 -10.40
CA ALA A 125 9.80 6.43 -9.64
C ALA A 125 10.89 5.36 -9.52
N GLY A 126 10.53 4.09 -9.48
CA GLY A 126 11.47 2.98 -9.32
C GLY A 126 12.21 3.01 -7.99
N LEU A 127 11.53 3.37 -6.91
CA LEU A 127 12.10 3.48 -5.56
C LEU A 127 12.80 2.18 -5.14
N GLN A 128 14.06 2.27 -4.73
CA GLN A 128 14.89 1.12 -4.39
C GLN A 128 15.38 1.20 -2.95
N PRO A 129 15.44 0.06 -2.22
CA PRO A 129 16.11 0.05 -0.93
C PRO A 129 17.59 0.43 -1.08
N THR A 130 18.17 1.03 -0.07
CA THR A 130 19.58 1.39 -0.08
C THR A 130 20.50 0.21 0.24
N ARG A 131 19.93 -0.82 0.90
CA ARG A 131 20.65 -2.00 1.36
C ARG A 131 19.71 -3.20 1.43
N VAL A 132 20.24 -4.37 1.08
CA VAL A 132 19.59 -5.67 1.28
C VAL A 132 20.57 -6.55 2.05
N ASP A 133 20.13 -7.20 3.13
CA ASP A 133 20.97 -8.10 3.91
C ASP A 133 20.99 -9.53 3.32
N ALA A 134 21.80 -10.41 3.91
CA ALA A 134 21.94 -11.78 3.44
C ALA A 134 20.66 -12.63 3.59
N ALA A 135 19.73 -12.22 4.45
CA ALA A 135 18.42 -12.86 4.61
C ALA A 135 17.35 -12.30 3.64
N GLY A 136 17.70 -11.27 2.85
CA GLY A 136 16.79 -10.63 1.92
C GLY A 136 15.99 -9.47 2.52
N ASN A 137 16.24 -9.09 3.78
CA ASN A 137 15.58 -7.93 4.37
C ASN A 137 16.10 -6.64 3.71
N GLN A 138 15.19 -5.73 3.45
CA GLN A 138 15.46 -4.47 2.77
C GLN A 138 15.46 -3.31 3.76
N TYR A 139 16.32 -2.32 3.52
CA TYR A 139 16.51 -1.17 4.40
C TYR A 139 16.63 0.12 3.60
N GLY A 140 16.39 1.24 4.27
CA GLY A 140 16.58 2.57 3.71
C GLY A 140 15.27 3.25 3.33
N GLU A 141 15.27 4.57 3.42
CA GLU A 141 14.07 5.39 3.26
C GLU A 141 13.40 5.25 1.88
N PRO A 142 14.09 5.15 0.74
CA PRO A 142 13.41 4.96 -0.54
C PRO A 142 12.62 3.65 -0.62
N GLY A 143 13.13 2.57 -0.05
CA GLY A 143 12.40 1.30 0.07
C GLY A 143 11.22 1.42 1.04
N ALA A 144 11.39 2.11 2.15
CA ALA A 144 10.31 2.40 3.09
C ALA A 144 9.22 3.27 2.46
N LEU A 145 9.59 4.23 1.63
CA LEU A 145 8.65 5.06 0.87
C LEU A 145 7.88 4.23 -0.16
N ASN A 146 8.54 3.27 -0.83
CA ASN A 146 7.88 2.32 -1.72
C ASN A 146 6.80 1.52 -0.99
N GLU A 147 7.13 0.95 0.16
CA GLU A 147 6.16 0.23 1.01
C GLU A 147 5.00 1.14 1.47
N SER A 148 5.32 2.36 1.87
CA SER A 148 4.30 3.33 2.29
C SER A 148 3.34 3.69 1.16
N LEU A 149 3.84 3.97 -0.04
CA LEU A 149 3.00 4.27 -1.21
C LEU A 149 2.12 3.09 -1.59
N ALA A 150 2.62 1.87 -1.42
CA ALA A 150 1.84 0.65 -1.61
C ALA A 150 0.68 0.56 -0.59
N ASP A 151 0.92 0.85 0.67
CA ASP A 151 -0.13 0.89 1.70
C ASP A 151 -1.11 2.05 1.48
N ILE A 152 -0.62 3.25 1.15
CA ILE A 152 -1.44 4.44 0.89
C ILE A 152 -2.39 4.20 -0.29
N LEU A 153 -1.86 3.77 -1.42
CA LEU A 153 -2.66 3.58 -2.63
C LEU A 153 -3.48 2.29 -2.57
N GLY A 154 -3.01 1.26 -1.86
CA GLY A 154 -3.79 0.07 -1.54
C GLY A 154 -5.03 0.40 -0.68
N SER A 155 -4.87 1.25 0.33
CA SER A 155 -6.01 1.77 1.11
C SER A 155 -6.93 2.64 0.25
N ALA A 156 -6.38 3.45 -0.65
CA ALA A 156 -7.18 4.25 -1.58
C ALA A 156 -8.01 3.38 -2.54
N VAL A 157 -7.51 2.23 -2.95
CA VAL A 157 -8.29 1.22 -3.72
C VAL A 157 -9.49 0.74 -2.91
N GLU A 158 -9.30 0.48 -1.63
CA GLU A 158 -10.40 0.06 -0.74
C GLU A 158 -11.46 1.14 -0.59
N PHE A 159 -11.06 2.40 -0.42
CA PHE A 159 -12.00 3.53 -0.41
C PHE A 159 -12.70 3.74 -1.75
N PHE A 160 -12.02 3.49 -2.86
CA PHE A 160 -12.63 3.54 -4.19
C PHE A 160 -13.68 2.46 -4.41
N ALA A 161 -13.41 1.23 -3.97
CA ALA A 161 -14.35 0.10 -4.08
C ALA A 161 -15.59 0.29 -3.20
N ASP A 162 -15.45 0.96 -2.04
CA ASP A 162 -16.51 1.31 -1.09
C ASP A 162 -17.46 0.15 -0.81
N ASN A 163 -16.91 -1.02 -0.51
CA ASN A 163 -17.69 -2.24 -0.29
C ASN A 163 -18.39 -2.20 1.08
N PRO A 164 -19.72 -2.17 1.14
CA PRO A 164 -20.43 -2.10 2.42
C PRO A 164 -20.25 -3.34 3.30
N ALA A 165 -19.88 -4.48 2.72
CA ALA A 165 -19.56 -5.69 3.48
C ALA A 165 -18.19 -5.64 4.16
N ASN A 166 -17.31 -4.74 3.69
CA ASN A 166 -16.04 -4.43 4.27
C ASN A 166 -15.78 -2.91 4.17
N PRO A 167 -16.36 -2.09 5.04
CA PRO A 167 -16.25 -0.64 4.96
C PRO A 167 -14.79 -0.19 4.95
N PRO A 168 -14.40 0.69 4.01
CA PRO A 168 -13.01 1.12 3.85
C PRO A 168 -12.52 1.89 5.08
N ASN A 169 -11.25 1.72 5.39
CA ASN A 169 -10.62 2.30 6.58
C ASN A 169 -9.10 2.50 6.34
N TYR A 170 -8.36 2.91 7.39
CA TYR A 170 -6.91 3.13 7.32
C TYR A 170 -6.10 2.01 7.97
N LEU A 171 -6.70 0.84 8.20
CA LEU A 171 -6.00 -0.38 8.55
C LEU A 171 -5.57 -1.10 7.27
N VAL A 172 -4.43 -1.77 7.30
CA VAL A 172 -3.94 -2.60 6.20
C VAL A 172 -3.95 -4.05 6.67
N GLY A 173 -4.56 -4.94 5.88
CA GLY A 173 -4.61 -6.37 6.18
C GLY A 173 -5.52 -6.75 7.34
N GLU A 174 -6.54 -5.96 7.67
CA GLU A 174 -7.48 -6.27 8.76
C GLU A 174 -8.35 -7.48 8.48
N LYS A 175 -8.43 -7.92 7.21
CA LYS A 175 -9.17 -9.13 6.81
C LYS A 175 -8.31 -10.39 6.74
N LEU A 176 -7.02 -10.30 7.07
CA LEU A 176 -6.11 -11.45 7.04
C LEU A 176 -6.23 -12.38 8.26
N GLY A 177 -6.99 -11.98 9.28
CA GLY A 177 -7.20 -12.79 10.49
C GLY A 177 -6.03 -12.77 11.47
N LEU A 178 -5.21 -11.73 11.45
CA LEU A 178 -4.07 -11.57 12.36
C LEU A 178 -4.54 -11.32 13.79
N SER A 179 -3.72 -11.73 14.78
CA SER A 179 -4.02 -11.57 16.20
C SER A 179 -4.17 -10.10 16.62
N GLN A 180 -3.37 -9.20 16.06
CA GLN A 180 -3.50 -7.76 16.33
C GLN A 180 -4.62 -7.09 15.52
N THR A 181 -5.37 -7.83 14.67
CA THR A 181 -6.51 -7.40 13.85
C THR A 181 -6.15 -6.48 12.67
N PHE A 182 -4.91 -6.29 12.38
CA PHE A 182 -4.36 -5.58 11.19
C PHE A 182 -2.90 -6.00 10.99
N LEU A 183 -2.36 -5.77 9.81
CA LEU A 183 -0.92 -5.91 9.54
C LEU A 183 -0.18 -4.61 9.88
N ARG A 184 -0.63 -3.51 9.30
CA ARG A 184 -0.16 -2.13 9.59
C ARG A 184 -1.35 -1.20 9.69
N ARG A 185 -1.11 0.05 10.12
CA ARG A 185 -2.12 1.10 10.11
C ARG A 185 -1.49 2.48 9.88
N LEU A 186 -2.23 3.35 9.19
CA LEU A 186 -1.67 4.61 8.72
C LEU A 186 -1.77 5.73 9.77
N ASP A 187 -2.78 5.69 10.65
CA ASP A 187 -3.04 6.75 11.63
C ASP A 187 -2.08 6.76 12.83
N HIS A 188 -1.66 5.58 13.25
CA HIS A 188 -0.81 5.36 14.43
C HIS A 188 0.07 4.12 14.21
N PRO A 189 1.08 4.25 13.35
CA PRO A 189 1.89 3.10 12.91
C PRO A 189 2.45 2.26 14.07
N SER A 190 2.92 2.87 15.15
CA SER A 190 3.56 2.15 16.27
C SER A 190 2.64 1.27 17.09
N LEU A 191 1.34 1.25 16.82
CA LEU A 191 0.43 0.25 17.36
C LEU A 191 0.63 -1.13 16.72
N ASP A 192 1.27 -1.19 15.55
CA ASP A 192 1.75 -2.44 14.96
C ASP A 192 2.90 -3.02 15.80
N LYS A 193 2.68 -4.21 16.37
CA LYS A 193 3.67 -4.96 17.15
C LYS A 193 4.27 -6.14 16.38
N LEU A 194 3.77 -6.39 15.17
CA LEU A 194 4.26 -7.48 14.33
C LEU A 194 5.54 -7.08 13.58
N GLU A 195 5.53 -5.93 12.94
CA GLU A 195 6.66 -5.41 12.15
C GLU A 195 7.37 -4.21 12.83
N GLY A 196 6.78 -3.65 13.88
CA GLY A 196 7.38 -2.55 14.63
C GLY A 196 7.40 -1.22 13.87
N THR A 197 6.31 -0.91 13.18
CA THR A 197 6.17 0.29 12.33
C THR A 197 6.38 1.58 13.14
N ILE A 198 6.99 2.58 12.51
CA ILE A 198 7.50 3.81 13.14
C ILE A 198 6.56 4.98 12.89
N ASP A 199 6.24 5.77 13.94
CA ASP A 199 5.35 6.94 13.85
C ASP A 199 6.00 8.17 13.24
N TYR A 200 7.27 8.44 13.60
CA TYR A 200 7.96 9.70 13.31
C TYR A 200 9.33 9.45 12.72
N TRP A 201 9.76 10.36 11.87
CA TRP A 201 11.12 10.35 11.38
C TRP A 201 12.14 10.56 12.51
N SER A 202 13.22 9.83 12.44
CA SER A 202 14.45 10.07 13.19
C SER A 202 15.61 9.44 12.41
N PRO A 203 16.88 9.75 12.74
CA PRO A 203 18.03 9.07 12.10
C PRO A 203 17.99 7.54 12.18
N ALA A 204 17.27 6.96 13.15
CA ALA A 204 17.12 5.51 13.29
C ALA A 204 16.34 4.87 12.13
N VAL A 205 15.53 5.63 11.40
CA VAL A 205 14.79 5.15 10.22
C VAL A 205 15.72 4.66 9.12
N TYR A 206 16.94 5.21 9.04
CA TYR A 206 17.95 4.77 8.08
C TYR A 206 18.29 3.27 8.21
N ASP A 207 18.29 2.75 9.42
CA ASP A 207 18.58 1.34 9.72
C ASP A 207 17.32 0.49 9.92
N ALA A 208 16.14 1.06 9.78
CA ALA A 208 14.89 0.33 9.88
C ALA A 208 14.64 -0.53 8.62
N GLU A 209 14.08 -1.71 8.82
CA GLU A 209 13.55 -2.50 7.73
C GLU A 209 12.42 -1.72 7.03
N VAL A 210 12.27 -1.88 5.71
CA VAL A 210 11.41 -1.01 4.90
C VAL A 210 9.94 -1.00 5.32
N HIS A 211 9.40 -2.14 5.79
CA HIS A 211 8.02 -2.18 6.30
C HIS A 211 7.90 -1.38 7.59
N ALA A 212 8.85 -1.52 8.51
CA ALA A 212 8.88 -0.73 9.74
C ALA A 212 9.03 0.77 9.46
N GLY A 213 9.93 1.14 8.54
CA GLY A 213 10.17 2.53 8.14
C GLY A 213 9.00 3.18 7.41
N SER A 214 8.13 2.39 6.77
CA SER A 214 7.00 2.89 5.96
C SER A 214 6.03 3.77 6.75
N GLY A 215 5.94 3.58 8.05
CA GLY A 215 5.01 4.29 8.91
C GLY A 215 5.16 5.80 8.87
N VAL A 216 6.36 6.34 8.68
CA VAL A 216 6.61 7.78 8.65
C VAL A 216 5.77 8.47 7.56
N SER A 217 5.86 8.02 6.32
CA SER A 217 5.10 8.64 5.22
C SER A 217 3.64 8.19 5.17
N SER A 218 3.32 6.97 5.59
CA SER A 218 1.93 6.52 5.74
C SER A 218 1.18 7.39 6.76
N HIS A 219 1.83 7.73 7.88
CA HIS A 219 1.30 8.62 8.90
C HIS A 219 1.11 10.04 8.37
N ALA A 220 2.10 10.57 7.64
CA ALA A 220 1.97 11.87 6.98
C ALA A 220 0.76 11.91 6.02
N PHE A 221 0.55 10.85 5.23
CA PHE A 221 -0.61 10.74 4.36
C PHE A 221 -1.94 10.75 5.14
N TYR A 222 -2.05 9.95 6.21
CA TYR A 222 -3.25 9.95 7.04
C TYR A 222 -3.56 11.35 7.57
N LEU A 223 -2.56 12.03 8.12
CA LEU A 223 -2.71 13.38 8.66
C LEU A 223 -3.08 14.40 7.56
N LEU A 224 -2.52 14.26 6.37
CA LEU A 224 -2.90 15.10 5.23
C LEU A 224 -4.37 14.87 4.81
N ALA A 225 -4.80 13.61 4.77
CA ALA A 225 -6.16 13.25 4.36
C ALA A 225 -7.20 13.65 5.41
N GLU A 226 -7.01 13.22 6.65
CA GLU A 226 -8.01 13.29 7.73
C GLU A 226 -7.72 14.37 8.75
N GLY A 227 -6.46 14.79 8.89
CA GLY A 227 -6.02 15.67 9.96
C GLY A 227 -5.84 14.95 11.30
N SER A 228 -5.41 15.72 12.31
CA SER A 228 -5.30 15.25 13.69
C SER A 228 -6.66 15.31 14.41
N GLY A 229 -6.68 14.72 15.63
CA GLY A 229 -7.90 14.66 16.44
C GLY A 229 -8.74 13.42 16.18
N ARG A 230 -9.67 13.18 17.11
CA ARG A 230 -10.48 11.95 17.12
C ARG A 230 -11.53 11.96 16.01
N LYS A 231 -11.64 10.85 15.28
CA LYS A 231 -12.66 10.62 14.27
C LYS A 231 -12.90 9.14 14.00
N THR A 232 -14.03 8.82 13.41
CA THR A 232 -14.40 7.46 13.02
C THR A 232 -14.55 7.37 11.50
N VAL A 233 -13.87 6.40 10.88
CA VAL A 233 -13.92 6.11 9.45
C VAL A 233 -14.05 4.60 9.28
N GLY A 234 -15.03 4.15 8.49
CA GLY A 234 -15.23 2.72 8.24
C GLY A 234 -15.47 1.88 9.51
N GLY A 235 -16.09 2.47 10.53
CA GLY A 235 -16.31 1.82 11.82
C GLY A 235 -15.10 1.77 12.75
N VAL A 236 -13.94 2.31 12.33
CA VAL A 236 -12.72 2.39 13.15
C VAL A 236 -12.55 3.80 13.70
N THR A 237 -12.30 3.90 15.00
CA THR A 237 -12.01 5.19 15.64
C THR A 237 -10.51 5.42 15.68
N TYR A 238 -10.10 6.60 15.19
CA TYR A 238 -8.72 7.08 15.15
C TYR A 238 -8.53 8.28 16.05
N ASP A 239 -7.37 8.36 16.67
CA ASP A 239 -6.88 9.55 17.38
C ASP A 239 -5.36 9.61 17.14
N SER A 240 -5.00 10.08 15.95
CA SER A 240 -3.63 10.03 15.44
C SER A 240 -2.71 10.93 16.27
N PRO A 241 -1.61 10.40 16.83
CA PRO A 241 -0.61 11.22 17.48
C PRO A 241 0.11 12.09 16.46
N THR A 242 0.68 13.20 16.90
CA THR A 242 1.51 14.06 16.06
C THR A 242 2.79 14.43 16.79
N TYR A 243 3.87 14.60 16.05
CA TYR A 243 5.13 15.08 16.61
C TYR A 243 4.91 16.45 17.26
N GLN A 244 5.38 16.61 18.50
CA GLN A 244 5.21 17.81 19.31
C GLN A 244 3.75 18.31 19.45
N ASN A 245 2.78 17.40 19.37
CA ASN A 245 1.34 17.71 19.45
C ASN A 245 0.87 18.75 18.42
N LEU A 246 1.46 18.76 17.24
CA LEU A 246 1.04 19.66 16.17
C LEU A 246 -0.39 19.35 15.72
N THR A 247 -1.20 20.38 15.59
CA THR A 247 -2.53 20.24 14.98
C THR A 247 -2.41 20.25 13.46
N VAL A 248 -3.04 19.28 12.81
CA VAL A 248 -3.09 19.17 11.36
C VAL A 248 -4.55 19.21 10.92
N GLN A 249 -4.86 20.08 9.97
CA GLN A 249 -6.16 20.09 9.30
C GLN A 249 -6.06 19.29 8.00
N GLY A 250 -6.89 18.25 7.87
CA GLY A 250 -6.94 17.42 6.67
C GLY A 250 -7.52 18.14 5.47
N ILE A 251 -7.13 17.71 4.29
CA ILE A 251 -7.64 18.23 3.00
C ILE A 251 -8.62 17.28 2.31
N GLY A 252 -8.91 16.14 2.93
CA GLY A 252 -9.71 15.05 2.37
C GLY A 252 -8.89 14.02 1.62
N ARG A 253 -9.40 12.77 1.59
CA ARG A 253 -8.72 11.62 0.97
C ARG A 253 -8.43 11.81 -0.51
N ASP A 254 -9.38 12.32 -1.27
CA ASP A 254 -9.22 12.43 -2.72
C ASP A 254 -8.08 13.38 -3.08
N LYS A 255 -7.99 14.53 -2.42
CA LYS A 255 -6.90 15.47 -2.62
C LYS A 255 -5.56 14.93 -2.13
N ALA A 256 -5.53 14.30 -0.96
CA ALA A 256 -4.31 13.68 -0.43
C ALA A 256 -3.79 12.58 -1.36
N THR A 257 -4.67 11.72 -1.86
CA THR A 257 -4.33 10.66 -2.82
C THR A 257 -3.79 11.25 -4.13
N ALA A 258 -4.43 12.30 -4.66
CA ALA A 258 -3.98 12.97 -5.87
C ALA A 258 -2.58 13.60 -5.70
N VAL A 259 -2.30 14.19 -4.53
CA VAL A 259 -0.98 14.77 -4.22
C VAL A 259 0.09 13.68 -4.20
N PHE A 260 -0.12 12.58 -3.49
CA PHE A 260 0.85 11.49 -3.39
C PHE A 260 1.07 10.77 -4.73
N TYR A 261 0.01 10.50 -5.48
CA TYR A 261 0.14 9.90 -6.82
C TYR A 261 0.90 10.81 -7.80
N ARG A 262 0.60 12.10 -7.81
CA ARG A 262 1.32 13.05 -8.66
C ARG A 262 2.79 13.18 -8.25
N ALA A 263 3.07 13.21 -6.95
CA ALA A 263 4.44 13.20 -6.43
C ALA A 263 5.20 11.95 -6.91
N LEU A 264 4.60 10.78 -6.79
CA LEU A 264 5.17 9.51 -7.26
C LEU A 264 5.49 9.54 -8.76
N THR A 265 4.53 9.98 -9.58
CA THR A 265 4.63 9.85 -11.04
C THR A 265 5.37 10.99 -11.73
N ARG A 266 5.65 12.11 -11.03
CA ARG A 266 6.23 13.31 -11.63
C ARG A 266 7.52 13.80 -10.97
N TYR A 267 7.73 13.52 -9.69
CA TYR A 267 8.80 14.15 -8.92
C TYR A 267 9.73 13.17 -8.21
N MET A 268 9.23 12.00 -7.82
CA MET A 268 10.06 11.00 -7.15
C MET A 268 10.96 10.25 -8.14
N VAL A 269 12.12 9.84 -7.64
CA VAL A 269 13.12 9.03 -8.34
C VAL A 269 13.56 7.87 -7.44
N SER A 270 14.38 6.97 -7.95
CA SER A 270 14.76 5.73 -7.24
C SER A 270 15.41 5.95 -5.87
N THR A 271 16.01 7.11 -5.64
CA THR A 271 16.73 7.49 -4.41
C THR A 271 15.97 8.46 -3.53
N THR A 272 14.72 8.76 -3.82
CA THR A 272 13.90 9.70 -3.03
C THR A 272 13.76 9.21 -1.59
N ASP A 273 14.25 9.99 -0.64
CA ASP A 273 14.07 9.81 0.80
C ASP A 273 12.82 10.54 1.31
N PHE A 274 12.51 10.50 2.61
CA PHE A 274 11.33 11.18 3.14
C PHE A 274 11.41 12.71 3.02
N HIS A 275 12.58 13.32 3.13
CA HIS A 275 12.75 14.77 2.94
C HIS A 275 12.54 15.17 1.48
N ASP A 276 13.00 14.35 0.54
CA ASP A 276 12.71 14.52 -0.88
C ASP A 276 11.23 14.26 -1.19
N ALA A 277 10.60 13.28 -0.53
CA ALA A 277 9.16 13.03 -0.66
C ALA A 277 8.32 14.21 -0.15
N ARG A 278 8.75 14.87 0.93
CA ARG A 278 8.15 16.14 1.37
C ARG A 278 8.19 17.17 0.25
N LEU A 279 9.36 17.39 -0.37
CA LEU A 279 9.49 18.33 -1.49
C LEU A 279 8.66 17.91 -2.71
N ALA A 280 8.62 16.61 -3.03
CA ALA A 280 7.83 16.07 -4.13
C ALA A 280 6.33 16.28 -3.91
N THR A 281 5.82 16.03 -2.71
CA THR A 281 4.41 16.25 -2.38
C THR A 281 4.04 17.73 -2.32
N LEU A 282 4.94 18.60 -1.87
CA LEU A 282 4.77 20.06 -1.95
C LEU A 282 4.69 20.52 -3.41
N ALA A 283 5.56 20.03 -4.29
CA ALA A 283 5.51 20.35 -5.71
C ALA A 283 4.21 19.86 -6.35
N ALA A 284 3.76 18.66 -6.01
CA ALA A 284 2.49 18.12 -6.48
C ALA A 284 1.29 18.98 -6.02
N ALA A 285 1.27 19.38 -4.75
CA ALA A 285 0.22 20.25 -4.22
C ALA A 285 0.21 21.63 -4.90
N ARG A 286 1.38 22.19 -5.15
CA ARG A 286 1.53 23.44 -5.92
C ARG A 286 0.91 23.30 -7.32
N ASP A 287 1.21 22.20 -8.02
CA ASP A 287 0.72 21.97 -9.38
C ASP A 287 -0.81 21.83 -9.43
N LEU A 288 -1.38 21.14 -8.43
CA LEU A 288 -2.80 20.82 -8.40
C LEU A 288 -3.66 21.95 -7.81
N TYR A 289 -3.14 22.66 -6.81
CA TYR A 289 -3.95 23.58 -5.97
C TYR A 289 -3.33 24.97 -5.79
N GLY A 290 -2.12 25.20 -6.30
CA GLY A 290 -1.40 26.47 -6.14
C GLY A 290 -0.51 26.53 -4.89
N GLN A 291 0.56 27.29 -4.97
CA GLN A 291 1.59 27.41 -3.91
C GLN A 291 1.07 28.13 -2.66
N ASP A 292 0.14 29.07 -2.83
CA ASP A 292 -0.45 29.83 -1.72
C ASP A 292 -1.73 29.16 -1.18
N GLY A 293 -2.08 27.98 -1.69
CA GLY A 293 -3.27 27.23 -1.32
C GLY A 293 -3.17 26.58 0.05
N THR A 294 -4.34 26.33 0.65
CA THR A 294 -4.44 25.60 1.94
C THR A 294 -3.90 24.18 1.83
N GLU A 295 -4.00 23.55 0.67
CA GLU A 295 -3.48 22.21 0.40
C GLU A 295 -1.96 22.16 0.46
N TYR A 296 -1.27 23.14 -0.10
CA TYR A 296 0.19 23.24 -0.02
C TYR A 296 0.67 23.37 1.42
N GLN A 297 0.02 24.26 2.18
CA GLN A 297 0.32 24.44 3.61
C GLN A 297 0.02 23.19 4.44
N ALA A 298 -1.06 22.47 4.10
CA ALA A 298 -1.42 21.22 4.78
C ALA A 298 -0.41 20.11 4.54
N VAL A 299 0.17 20.02 3.34
CA VAL A 299 1.25 19.06 3.03
C VAL A 299 2.47 19.34 3.91
N ASP A 300 2.93 20.58 3.98
CA ASP A 300 4.05 20.96 4.84
C ASP A 300 3.78 20.63 6.32
N ARG A 301 2.58 20.94 6.78
CA ARG A 301 2.16 20.67 8.15
C ARG A 301 2.07 19.17 8.47
N ALA A 302 1.56 18.36 7.56
CA ALA A 302 1.47 16.92 7.73
C ALA A 302 2.85 16.27 7.85
N TRP A 303 3.83 16.67 7.04
CA TRP A 303 5.20 16.20 7.16
C TRP A 303 5.88 16.69 8.44
N ALA A 304 5.65 17.92 8.86
CA ALA A 304 6.14 18.43 10.14
C ALA A 304 5.58 17.63 11.32
N ALA A 305 4.33 17.18 11.22
CA ALA A 305 3.69 16.38 12.27
C ALA A 305 4.22 14.95 12.37
N VAL A 306 5.09 14.53 11.47
CA VAL A 306 5.88 13.28 11.55
C VAL A 306 7.40 13.54 11.62
N ASP A 307 7.79 14.76 11.99
CA ASP A 307 9.18 15.22 12.13
C ASP A 307 10.01 15.17 10.82
N VAL A 308 9.37 15.44 9.69
CA VAL A 308 10.07 15.64 8.41
C VAL A 308 9.93 17.11 8.02
N THR A 309 10.99 17.90 8.22
CA THR A 309 11.00 19.34 8.01
C THR A 309 12.23 19.79 7.24
N ALA A 310 12.23 21.03 6.76
CA ALA A 310 13.41 21.65 6.14
C ALA A 310 14.57 21.85 7.13
N ALA A 311 14.29 21.82 8.44
CA ALA A 311 15.28 22.07 9.49
C ALA A 311 16.12 20.83 9.82
N ASN A 312 15.58 19.61 9.62
CA ASN A 312 16.38 18.41 9.87
C ASN A 312 17.09 17.91 8.61
N THR A 313 18.31 17.41 8.82
CA THR A 313 19.16 16.94 7.74
C THR A 313 19.00 15.43 7.55
N PRO A 314 18.66 14.95 6.34
CA PRO A 314 18.60 13.53 6.05
C PRO A 314 19.95 12.85 6.30
N GLN A 315 19.95 11.73 7.03
CA GLN A 315 21.16 11.02 7.38
C GLN A 315 21.85 10.38 6.17
N ASN A 316 21.10 9.93 5.20
CA ASN A 316 21.60 9.30 3.99
C ASN A 316 22.29 10.27 3.00
N ARG A 317 22.38 11.56 3.35
CA ARG A 317 23.12 12.58 2.60
C ARG A 317 24.44 13.00 3.27
N LEU A 318 24.77 12.37 4.39
CA LEU A 318 26.05 12.56 5.08
C LEU A 318 27.08 11.51 4.58
#